data_5ca141f540fc3a1eb8d6be3a934ba094
#
_entry.id   5ca141f540fc3a1eb8d6be3a934ba094
#
_cell.length_a   1.000
_cell.length_b   1.000
_cell.length_c   1.000
_cell.angle_alpha   90.00
_cell.angle_beta   90.00
_cell.angle_gamma   90.00
#
_symmetry.space_group_name_H-M   'P 1'
#
loop_
_entity.id
_entity.type
_entity.pdbx_description
1 polymer ?
#
loop_
_entity_poly.entity_id
_entity_poly.type
_entity_poly.pdbx_seq_one_letter_code
_entity_poly.pdbx_strand_id
1 'polypeptide(L)'
;RKLGFSVSQTMVVAQRLYESGQITYMRTDSVNLSDLALATSRQTITELMGENYVKTRQFATKSKGAQEAHEAIRPTYMSNETISGTAQEQKLYELIWKRTIASQMADAELEKTTATIAISNSDEVFVATGEVITFDGFLRVYKESYDDENEQEDESRLLPPLTVGQALERTVVSATQRFSLCPPRYTEASLVRKLEELGIGRPSTYASIVSTIQDREY
;
A
#
# COMPACT_ATOMS: atom_id res chain seq x y z
N ARG A 1 0.11 -10.33 3.77
CA ARG A 1 1.33 -9.99 3.03
C ARG A 1 2.31 -9.18 3.88
N LYS A 2 2.02 -7.91 4.18
CA LYS A 2 2.95 -6.97 4.86
C LYS A 2 3.42 -7.45 6.24
N LEU A 3 2.60 -8.25 6.93
CA LEU A 3 2.93 -8.81 8.24
C LEU A 3 3.43 -10.25 8.18
N GLY A 4 3.48 -10.88 7.01
CA GLY A 4 3.80 -12.30 6.86
C GLY A 4 2.75 -13.26 7.44
N PHE A 5 1.52 -12.79 7.68
CA PHE A 5 0.43 -13.62 8.19
C PHE A 5 -0.27 -14.34 7.03
N SER A 6 -0.69 -15.59 7.27
CA SER A 6 -1.64 -16.26 6.38
C SER A 6 -3.01 -15.57 6.42
N VAL A 7 -3.86 -15.81 5.42
CA VAL A 7 -5.22 -15.28 5.38
C VAL A 7 -6.00 -15.76 6.62
N SER A 8 -5.90 -17.03 6.97
CA SER A 8 -6.57 -17.61 8.14
C SER A 8 -6.11 -16.95 9.45
N GLN A 9 -4.79 -16.81 9.64
CA GLN A 9 -4.22 -16.13 10.81
C GLN A 9 -4.67 -14.67 10.90
N THR A 10 -4.67 -13.95 9.78
CA THR A 10 -5.13 -12.56 9.71
C THR A 10 -6.59 -12.44 10.18
N MET A 11 -7.46 -13.35 9.72
CA MET A 11 -8.88 -13.34 10.10
C MET A 11 -9.09 -13.63 11.59
N VAL A 12 -8.33 -14.57 12.18
CA VAL A 12 -8.40 -14.86 13.62
C VAL A 12 -7.98 -13.65 14.45
N VAL A 13 -6.88 -13.00 14.09
CA VAL A 13 -6.39 -11.81 14.80
C VAL A 13 -7.35 -10.63 14.64
N ALA A 14 -7.87 -10.41 13.42
CA ALA A 14 -8.85 -9.36 13.17
C ALA A 14 -10.16 -9.57 13.94
N GLN A 15 -10.61 -10.83 14.07
CA GLN A 15 -11.78 -11.19 14.88
C GLN A 15 -11.59 -10.78 16.34
N ARG A 16 -10.42 -11.06 16.92
CA ARG A 16 -10.12 -10.69 18.32
C ARG A 16 -10.08 -9.17 18.50
N LEU A 17 -9.48 -8.43 17.55
CA LEU A 17 -9.46 -6.98 17.59
C LEU A 17 -10.87 -6.38 17.52
N TYR A 18 -11.75 -6.95 16.70
CA TYR A 18 -13.14 -6.55 16.62
C TYR A 18 -13.91 -6.87 17.93
N GLU A 19 -13.79 -8.09 18.45
CA GLU A 19 -14.48 -8.52 19.68
C GLU A 19 -14.02 -7.73 20.92
N SER A 20 -12.75 -7.27 20.92
CA SER A 20 -12.23 -6.37 21.97
C SER A 20 -12.56 -4.89 21.72
N GLY A 21 -13.32 -4.56 20.68
CA GLY A 21 -13.74 -3.20 20.36
C GLY A 21 -12.64 -2.27 19.84
N GLN A 22 -11.53 -2.83 19.36
CA GLN A 22 -10.39 -2.03 18.87
C GLN A 22 -10.58 -1.57 17.43
N ILE A 23 -11.26 -2.35 16.60
CA ILE A 23 -11.53 -2.04 15.20
C ILE A 23 -13.00 -2.24 14.85
N THR A 24 -13.45 -1.67 13.74
CA THR A 24 -14.75 -1.95 13.12
C THR A 24 -14.82 -3.37 12.57
N TYR A 25 -16.00 -3.81 12.13
CA TYR A 25 -16.22 -5.18 11.65
C TYR A 25 -15.32 -5.52 10.45
N MET A 26 -14.54 -6.59 10.56
CA MET A 26 -13.49 -6.95 9.62
C MET A 26 -13.96 -7.71 8.37
N ARG A 27 -15.20 -8.22 8.34
CA ARG A 27 -15.74 -8.94 7.17
C ARG A 27 -16.59 -8.01 6.32
N THR A 28 -15.97 -6.97 5.80
CA THR A 28 -16.61 -5.97 4.94
C THR A 28 -15.78 -5.73 3.69
N ASP A 29 -16.44 -5.42 2.60
CA ASP A 29 -15.87 -4.90 1.35
C ASP A 29 -16.09 -3.38 1.20
N SER A 30 -16.70 -2.74 2.20
CA SER A 30 -16.92 -1.30 2.23
C SER A 30 -15.60 -0.55 2.42
N VAL A 31 -15.46 0.54 1.69
CA VAL A 31 -14.37 1.53 1.84
C VAL A 31 -14.90 2.86 2.40
N ASN A 32 -16.17 2.93 2.77
CA ASN A 32 -16.79 4.14 3.30
C ASN A 32 -16.36 4.36 4.75
N LEU A 33 -16.11 5.61 5.10
CA LEU A 33 -15.91 6.07 6.48
C LEU A 33 -17.08 6.93 6.91
N SER A 34 -17.54 6.78 8.15
CA SER A 34 -18.55 7.64 8.73
C SER A 34 -18.03 9.08 8.90
N ASP A 35 -18.93 10.05 8.97
CA ASP A 35 -18.58 11.44 9.21
C ASP A 35 -17.78 11.62 10.51
N LEU A 36 -18.12 10.85 11.54
CA LEU A 36 -17.37 10.83 12.80
C LEU A 36 -15.93 10.33 12.58
N ALA A 37 -15.75 9.26 11.80
CA ALA A 37 -14.42 8.74 11.48
C ALA A 37 -13.60 9.72 10.66
N LEU A 38 -14.21 10.40 9.70
CA LEU A 38 -13.56 11.45 8.92
C LEU A 38 -13.12 12.63 9.80
N ALA A 39 -14.02 13.11 10.67
CA ALA A 39 -13.74 14.21 11.58
C ALA A 39 -12.62 13.87 12.59
N THR A 40 -12.68 12.68 13.21
CA THR A 40 -11.66 12.23 14.16
C THR A 40 -10.32 11.94 13.48
N SER A 41 -10.30 11.39 12.27
CA SER A 41 -9.06 11.23 11.49
C SER A 41 -8.42 12.58 11.19
N ARG A 42 -9.21 13.57 10.75
CA ARG A 42 -8.72 14.94 10.52
C ARG A 42 -8.08 15.52 11.78
N GLN A 43 -8.78 15.43 12.90
CA GLN A 43 -8.27 15.93 14.18
C GLN A 43 -6.94 15.26 14.53
N THR A 44 -6.89 13.91 14.49
CA THR A 44 -5.67 13.14 14.81
C THR A 44 -4.50 13.52 13.90
N ILE A 45 -4.72 13.66 12.59
CA ILE A 45 -3.67 14.08 11.64
C ILE A 45 -3.19 15.49 11.96
N THR A 46 -4.11 16.42 12.25
CA THR A 46 -3.75 17.79 12.60
C THR A 46 -2.90 17.85 13.87
N GLU A 47 -3.27 17.08 14.90
CA GLU A 47 -2.55 17.04 16.18
C GLU A 47 -1.15 16.41 16.05
N LEU A 48 -1.01 15.35 15.25
CA LEU A 48 0.25 14.62 15.13
C LEU A 48 1.23 15.23 14.12
N MET A 49 0.73 15.82 13.03
CA MET A 49 1.55 16.17 11.86
C MET A 49 1.32 17.59 11.35
N GLY A 50 0.21 18.21 11.70
CA GLY A 50 -0.17 19.54 11.23
C GLY A 50 -1.22 19.52 10.12
N GLU A 51 -1.85 20.68 9.91
CA GLU A 51 -3.01 20.81 9.00
C GLU A 51 -2.64 20.60 7.52
N ASN A 52 -1.41 20.87 7.11
CA ASN A 52 -0.90 20.64 5.76
C ASN A 52 -0.87 19.16 5.36
N TYR A 53 -0.90 18.24 6.33
CA TYR A 53 -1.00 16.81 6.07
C TYR A 53 -2.44 16.31 5.94
N VAL A 54 -3.44 17.15 6.16
CA VAL A 54 -4.85 16.73 6.10
C VAL A 54 -5.39 16.84 4.68
N LYS A 55 -5.99 15.76 4.18
CA LYS A 55 -6.82 15.75 2.97
C LYS A 55 -7.94 14.74 3.13
N THR A 56 -9.03 15.18 3.72
CA THR A 56 -10.20 14.34 3.95
C THR A 56 -10.79 13.86 2.62
N ARG A 57 -11.00 12.54 2.51
CA ARG A 57 -11.55 11.89 1.32
C ARG A 57 -12.65 10.91 1.72
N GLN A 58 -13.73 10.90 0.95
CA GLN A 58 -14.72 9.84 1.02
C GLN A 58 -14.54 8.92 -0.20
N PHE A 59 -14.37 7.66 0.06
CA PHE A 59 -14.22 6.64 -0.98
C PHE A 59 -15.57 5.95 -1.21
N ALA A 60 -15.92 5.73 -2.48
CA ALA A 60 -17.10 4.96 -2.84
C ALA A 60 -16.73 3.51 -3.15
N THR A 61 -17.50 2.58 -2.62
CA THR A 61 -17.33 1.16 -2.90
C THR A 61 -17.77 0.87 -4.35
N LYS A 62 -16.89 0.27 -5.15
CA LYS A 62 -17.12 -0.02 -6.57
C LYS A 62 -17.71 -1.40 -6.84
N SER A 63 -17.78 -2.29 -5.85
CA SER A 63 -18.26 -3.66 -6.04
C SER A 63 -19.77 -3.70 -6.21
N LYS A 64 -20.24 -4.35 -7.29
CA LYS A 64 -21.68 -4.63 -7.49
C LYS A 64 -22.13 -5.58 -6.38
N GLY A 65 -23.08 -5.11 -5.54
CA GLY A 65 -23.61 -5.88 -4.42
C GLY A 65 -22.85 -5.72 -3.10
N ALA A 66 -22.00 -4.68 -2.99
CA ALA A 66 -21.46 -4.26 -1.70
C ALA A 66 -22.60 -3.95 -0.72
N GLN A 67 -22.44 -4.38 0.53
CA GLN A 67 -23.36 -4.01 1.60
C GLN A 67 -23.05 -2.55 1.99
N GLU A 68 -23.70 -1.60 1.37
CA GLU A 68 -23.51 -0.15 1.59
C GLU A 68 -23.70 0.28 3.05
N ALA A 69 -24.39 -0.54 3.86
CA ALA A 69 -24.61 -0.30 5.28
C ALA A 69 -23.36 -0.52 6.16
N HIS A 70 -22.29 -1.10 5.60
CA HIS A 70 -21.07 -1.39 6.36
C HIS A 70 -20.05 -0.25 6.21
N GLU A 71 -19.34 0.01 7.29
CA GLU A 71 -18.19 0.90 7.31
C GLU A 71 -16.90 0.14 6.93
N ALA A 72 -15.89 0.87 6.47
CA ALA A 72 -14.55 0.32 6.24
C ALA A 72 -13.93 -0.21 7.53
N ILE A 73 -12.95 -1.12 7.39
CA ILE A 73 -12.14 -1.59 8.52
C ILE A 73 -11.25 -0.42 8.98
N ARG A 74 -11.44 0.02 10.22
CA ARG A 74 -10.68 1.11 10.82
C ARG A 74 -10.56 0.94 12.33
N PRO A 75 -9.66 1.67 13.01
CA PRO A 75 -9.66 1.79 14.46
C PRO A 75 -10.99 2.34 14.97
N THR A 76 -11.46 1.85 16.09
CA THR A 76 -12.65 2.43 16.77
C THR A 76 -12.34 3.85 17.25
N TYR A 77 -11.14 4.05 17.79
CA TYR A 77 -10.65 5.33 18.28
C TYR A 77 -9.39 5.74 17.50
N MET A 78 -9.47 6.77 16.67
CA MET A 78 -8.37 7.24 15.82
C MET A 78 -7.19 7.79 16.62
N SER A 79 -7.43 8.32 17.82
CA SER A 79 -6.40 8.82 18.75
C SER A 79 -5.48 7.72 19.31
N ASN A 80 -5.90 6.46 19.24
CA ASN A 80 -5.11 5.35 19.75
C ASN A 80 -4.19 4.81 18.65
N GLU A 81 -2.94 5.28 18.63
CA GLU A 81 -1.94 4.78 17.66
C GLU A 81 -1.54 3.34 17.93
N THR A 82 -1.62 2.91 19.19
CA THR A 82 -1.24 1.58 19.66
C THR A 82 -2.27 1.03 20.62
N ILE A 83 -2.27 -0.29 20.80
CA ILE A 83 -3.14 -1.00 21.75
C ILE A 83 -2.35 -1.95 22.64
N SER A 84 -2.93 -2.33 23.76
CA SER A 84 -2.48 -3.48 24.54
C SER A 84 -2.97 -4.77 23.89
N GLY A 85 -2.18 -5.84 23.94
CA GLY A 85 -2.52 -7.13 23.36
C GLY A 85 -1.29 -7.94 22.96
N THR A 86 -1.51 -9.03 22.27
CA THR A 86 -0.43 -9.86 21.71
C THR A 86 0.34 -9.11 20.62
N ALA A 87 1.58 -9.52 20.35
CA ALA A 87 2.37 -8.92 19.29
C ALA A 87 1.70 -8.99 17.91
N GLN A 88 0.87 -10.02 17.66
CA GLN A 88 0.12 -10.15 16.41
C GLN A 88 -1.04 -9.14 16.34
N GLU A 89 -1.77 -8.95 17.43
CA GLU A 89 -2.85 -7.97 17.55
C GLU A 89 -2.30 -6.55 17.37
N GLN A 90 -1.21 -6.22 18.06
CA GLN A 90 -0.55 -4.92 17.94
C GLN A 90 -0.10 -4.63 16.50
N LYS A 91 0.57 -5.57 15.84
CA LYS A 91 1.03 -5.42 14.45
C LYS A 91 -0.13 -5.23 13.47
N LEU A 92 -1.20 -6.01 13.61
CA LEU A 92 -2.36 -5.88 12.71
C LEU A 92 -3.10 -4.57 12.97
N TYR A 93 -3.31 -4.19 14.24
CA TYR A 93 -3.92 -2.92 14.60
C TYR A 93 -3.12 -1.73 14.06
N GLU A 94 -1.81 -1.71 14.27
CA GLU A 94 -0.93 -0.66 13.76
C GLU A 94 -1.03 -0.52 12.23
N LEU A 95 -1.08 -1.63 11.50
CA LEU A 95 -1.26 -1.62 10.06
C LEU A 95 -2.60 -1.01 9.66
N ILE A 96 -3.69 -1.38 10.35
CA ILE A 96 -5.03 -0.84 10.10
C ILE A 96 -5.05 0.66 10.41
N TRP A 97 -4.49 1.07 11.55
CA TRP A 97 -4.40 2.47 11.95
C TRP A 97 -3.62 3.30 10.92
N LYS A 98 -2.41 2.88 10.57
CA LYS A 98 -1.56 3.55 9.57
C LYS A 98 -2.27 3.68 8.24
N ARG A 99 -2.94 2.64 7.79
CA ARG A 99 -3.64 2.64 6.51
C ARG A 99 -4.85 3.57 6.52
N THR A 100 -5.61 3.58 7.62
CA THR A 100 -6.76 4.49 7.80
C THR A 100 -6.31 5.95 7.82
N ILE A 101 -5.32 6.28 8.64
CA ILE A 101 -4.78 7.65 8.73
C ILE A 101 -4.20 8.09 7.38
N ALA A 102 -3.35 7.28 6.75
CA ALA A 102 -2.77 7.59 5.45
C ALA A 102 -3.83 7.84 4.35
N SER A 103 -4.98 7.15 4.40
CA SER A 103 -6.08 7.38 3.46
C SER A 103 -6.69 8.78 3.54
N GLN A 104 -6.55 9.45 4.68
CA GLN A 104 -7.08 10.78 4.98
C GLN A 104 -6.00 11.87 4.98
N MET A 105 -4.77 11.51 4.61
CA MET A 105 -3.63 12.43 4.51
C MET A 105 -3.50 13.04 3.11
N ALA A 106 -2.77 14.14 3.03
CA ALA A 106 -2.39 14.77 1.78
C ALA A 106 -1.53 13.82 0.92
N ASP A 107 -1.59 13.99 -0.38
CA ASP A 107 -0.77 13.24 -1.33
C ASP A 107 0.70 13.55 -1.11
N ALA A 108 1.57 12.60 -1.39
CA ALA A 108 2.99 12.87 -1.51
C ALA A 108 3.26 13.63 -2.83
N GLU A 109 4.19 14.57 -2.79
CA GLU A 109 4.66 15.29 -3.96
C GLU A 109 6.07 14.83 -4.29
N LEU A 110 6.25 14.43 -5.56
CA LEU A 110 7.51 13.88 -6.03
C LEU A 110 7.95 14.67 -7.28
N GLU A 111 9.21 15.05 -7.30
CA GLU A 111 9.85 15.64 -8.48
C GLU A 111 10.63 14.55 -9.21
N LYS A 112 10.19 14.22 -10.43
CA LYS A 112 10.84 13.22 -11.26
C LYS A 112 11.70 13.89 -12.33
N THR A 113 13.00 13.61 -12.27
CA THR A 113 13.96 14.07 -13.27
C THR A 113 14.26 12.94 -14.24
N THR A 114 14.17 13.22 -15.54
CA THR A 114 14.61 12.31 -16.60
C THR A 114 15.73 12.99 -17.37
N ALA A 115 16.91 12.41 -17.32
CA ALA A 115 18.07 12.88 -18.09
C ALA A 115 18.25 12.00 -19.33
N THR A 116 18.20 12.62 -20.51
CA THR A 116 18.55 11.99 -21.79
C THR A 116 19.99 12.35 -22.12
N ILE A 117 20.85 11.35 -22.22
CA ILE A 117 22.30 11.51 -22.44
C ILE A 117 22.64 11.08 -23.86
N ALA A 118 22.98 12.02 -24.70
CA ALA A 118 23.40 11.76 -26.08
C ALA A 118 24.80 11.13 -26.13
N ILE A 119 25.03 10.28 -27.12
CA ILE A 119 26.31 9.63 -27.36
C ILE A 119 26.93 10.30 -28.58
N SER A 120 28.20 10.76 -28.50
CA SER A 120 28.87 11.55 -29.52
C SER A 120 28.91 10.90 -30.91
N ASN A 121 28.88 9.58 -31.00
CA ASN A 121 29.08 8.82 -32.25
C ASN A 121 27.89 7.90 -32.58
N SER A 122 26.70 8.15 -32.03
CA SER A 122 25.50 7.32 -32.22
C SER A 122 24.25 8.16 -32.08
N ASP A 123 23.20 7.76 -32.79
CA ASP A 123 21.86 8.32 -32.62
C ASP A 123 21.14 7.71 -31.35
N GLU A 124 21.75 6.68 -30.73
CA GLU A 124 21.26 6.10 -29.52
C GLU A 124 21.52 7.00 -28.30
N VAL A 125 20.70 6.85 -27.29
CA VAL A 125 20.82 7.64 -26.07
C VAL A 125 20.79 6.74 -24.82
N PHE A 126 21.43 7.19 -23.75
CA PHE A 126 21.16 6.66 -22.42
C PHE A 126 20.09 7.50 -21.73
N VAL A 127 19.26 6.85 -20.94
CA VAL A 127 18.23 7.50 -20.11
C VAL A 127 18.48 7.18 -18.66
N ALA A 128 18.60 8.20 -17.84
CA ALA A 128 18.67 8.08 -16.39
C ALA A 128 17.44 8.77 -15.77
N THR A 129 16.81 8.12 -14.82
CA THR A 129 15.69 8.68 -14.07
C THR A 129 16.03 8.75 -12.59
N GLY A 130 15.67 9.86 -11.96
CA GLY A 130 15.76 10.06 -10.51
C GLY A 130 14.48 10.69 -10.00
N GLU A 131 14.22 10.49 -8.70
CA GLU A 131 13.02 10.99 -8.06
C GLU A 131 13.39 11.56 -6.68
N VAL A 132 12.83 12.70 -6.34
CA VAL A 132 12.99 13.36 -5.05
C VAL A 132 11.61 13.61 -4.46
N ILE A 133 11.43 13.21 -3.21
CA ILE A 133 10.21 13.52 -2.46
C ILE A 133 10.33 14.96 -1.96
N THR A 134 9.51 15.86 -2.49
CA THR A 134 9.46 17.28 -2.07
C THR A 134 8.50 17.50 -0.91
N PHE A 135 7.45 16.67 -0.83
CA PHE A 135 6.55 16.60 0.31
C PHE A 135 6.15 15.13 0.54
N ASP A 136 6.39 14.62 1.75
CA ASP A 136 6.19 13.20 2.05
C ASP A 136 4.71 12.78 2.17
N GLY A 137 3.80 13.72 2.52
CA GLY A 137 2.38 13.45 2.59
C GLY A 137 2.07 12.15 3.35
N PHE A 138 1.21 11.29 2.78
CA PHE A 138 0.83 10.02 3.38
C PHE A 138 2.00 9.01 3.49
N LEU A 139 3.08 9.16 2.72
CA LEU A 139 4.25 8.29 2.79
C LEU A 139 4.96 8.36 4.14
N ARG A 140 4.75 9.45 4.90
CA ARG A 140 5.25 9.61 6.27
C ARG A 140 4.75 8.51 7.21
N VAL A 141 3.54 8.01 6.98
CA VAL A 141 2.88 7.01 7.85
C VAL A 141 2.85 5.64 7.18
N TYR A 142 2.63 5.60 5.88
CA TYR A 142 2.37 4.36 5.17
C TYR A 142 3.04 4.31 3.80
N LYS A 143 3.87 3.28 3.59
CA LYS A 143 4.36 2.89 2.26
C LYS A 143 3.70 1.55 1.89
N GLU A 144 3.14 1.47 0.69
CA GLU A 144 2.61 0.22 0.15
C GLU A 144 3.77 -0.79 -0.04
N SER A 145 3.49 -2.08 0.07
CA SER A 145 4.43 -3.13 -0.26
C SER A 145 3.98 -3.83 -1.54
N TYR A 146 4.90 -4.07 -2.47
CA TYR A 146 4.60 -4.70 -3.75
C TYR A 146 4.41 -6.22 -3.61
N ASP A 147 3.61 -6.83 -4.51
CA ASP A 147 3.34 -8.27 -4.52
C ASP A 147 4.47 -9.07 -5.17
N ASP A 148 5.23 -8.43 -6.08
CA ASP A 148 6.34 -9.02 -6.82
C ASP A 148 7.68 -8.54 -6.30
N GLU A 149 8.62 -9.47 -6.07
CA GLU A 149 10.01 -9.14 -5.80
C GLU A 149 10.69 -8.44 -7.00
N ASN A 150 10.09 -8.57 -8.19
CA ASN A 150 10.53 -7.89 -9.41
C ASN A 150 10.02 -6.46 -9.54
N GLU A 151 9.01 -6.07 -8.76
CA GLU A 151 8.54 -4.69 -8.59
C GLU A 151 9.26 -3.99 -7.43
N GLN A 152 10.45 -4.49 -7.03
CA GLN A 152 11.30 -3.70 -6.15
C GLN A 152 11.51 -2.35 -6.85
N GLU A 153 11.01 -1.31 -6.19
CA GLU A 153 11.36 0.06 -6.53
C GLU A 153 12.86 0.07 -6.79
N ASP A 154 13.25 0.43 -8.00
CA ASP A 154 14.55 1.05 -8.18
C ASP A 154 14.58 2.12 -7.10
N GLU A 155 15.29 1.85 -6.00
CA GLU A 155 15.44 2.78 -4.89
C GLU A 155 15.65 4.13 -5.55
N SER A 156 14.80 5.10 -5.25
CA SER A 156 14.77 6.39 -5.93
C SER A 156 16.19 6.94 -5.99
N ARG A 157 16.84 6.68 -7.11
CA ARG A 157 18.24 7.08 -7.29
C ARG A 157 18.22 8.57 -7.46
N LEU A 158 18.71 9.25 -6.43
CA LEU A 158 18.95 10.67 -6.51
C LEU A 158 19.92 10.92 -7.66
N LEU A 159 19.45 11.60 -8.70
CA LEU A 159 20.37 12.11 -9.71
C LEU A 159 21.11 13.32 -9.14
N PRO A 160 22.41 13.48 -9.46
CA PRO A 160 23.10 14.71 -9.14
C PRO A 160 22.49 15.89 -9.90
N PRO A 161 22.68 17.12 -9.46
CA PRO A 161 22.24 18.28 -10.21
C PRO A 161 22.83 18.25 -11.63
N LEU A 162 21.97 18.26 -12.64
CA LEU A 162 22.32 18.21 -14.05
C LEU A 162 21.83 19.48 -14.76
N THR A 163 22.60 19.95 -15.74
CA THR A 163 22.21 21.06 -16.60
C THR A 163 22.14 20.62 -18.07
N VAL A 164 21.20 21.20 -18.81
CA VAL A 164 21.06 20.88 -20.22
C VAL A 164 22.34 21.28 -20.97
N GLY A 165 22.86 20.37 -21.80
CA GLY A 165 24.12 20.57 -22.55
C GLY A 165 25.39 20.30 -21.72
N GLN A 166 25.29 19.84 -20.50
CA GLN A 166 26.43 19.43 -19.68
C GLN A 166 27.16 18.25 -20.32
N ALA A 167 28.47 18.40 -20.48
CA ALA A 167 29.32 17.29 -20.91
C ALA A 167 29.53 16.32 -19.74
N LEU A 168 29.32 15.04 -20.01
CA LEU A 168 29.52 13.96 -19.01
C LEU A 168 30.70 13.09 -19.44
N GLU A 169 31.59 12.79 -18.49
CA GLU A 169 32.67 11.86 -18.68
C GLU A 169 32.21 10.42 -18.44
N ARG A 170 32.46 9.53 -19.39
CA ARG A 170 32.17 8.14 -19.30
C ARG A 170 33.17 7.42 -18.42
N THR A 171 32.77 6.93 -17.27
CA THR A 171 33.65 6.13 -16.39
C THR A 171 33.61 4.64 -16.74
N VAL A 172 32.41 4.07 -16.86
CA VAL A 172 32.20 2.65 -17.15
C VAL A 172 30.92 2.46 -17.97
N VAL A 173 30.93 1.50 -18.89
CA VAL A 173 29.72 0.96 -19.54
C VAL A 173 29.64 -0.52 -19.25
N SER A 174 28.57 -0.96 -18.62
CA SER A 174 28.31 -2.37 -18.31
C SER A 174 27.08 -2.85 -19.07
N ALA A 175 27.21 -3.98 -19.76
CA ALA A 175 26.08 -4.67 -20.37
C ALA A 175 25.71 -5.89 -19.52
N THR A 176 24.44 -5.95 -19.07
CA THR A 176 23.95 -7.10 -18.29
C THR A 176 22.86 -7.80 -19.09
N GLN A 177 23.07 -9.08 -19.37
CA GLN A 177 22.05 -9.91 -20.01
C GLN A 177 20.87 -10.10 -19.04
N ARG A 178 19.66 -9.86 -19.52
CA ARG A 178 18.42 -10.11 -18.80
C ARG A 178 17.54 -11.05 -19.62
N PHE A 179 16.76 -11.86 -18.92
CA PHE A 179 15.80 -12.77 -19.53
C PHE A 179 14.40 -12.39 -19.06
N SER A 180 13.42 -12.56 -19.92
CA SER A 180 12.01 -12.49 -19.49
C SER A 180 11.73 -13.65 -18.55
N LEU A 181 11.08 -13.34 -17.43
CA LEU A 181 10.67 -14.33 -16.44
C LEU A 181 9.20 -14.70 -16.66
N CYS A 182 8.86 -15.95 -16.36
CA CYS A 182 7.45 -16.32 -16.29
C CYS A 182 6.76 -15.52 -15.18
N PRO A 183 5.45 -15.23 -15.32
CA PRO A 183 4.68 -14.65 -14.23
C PRO A 183 4.83 -15.49 -12.95
N PRO A 184 5.00 -14.86 -11.78
CA PRO A 184 5.11 -15.58 -10.52
C PRO A 184 3.83 -16.34 -10.20
N ARG A 185 3.94 -17.39 -9.38
CA ARG A 185 2.76 -18.07 -8.83
C ARG A 185 2.03 -17.14 -7.86
N TYR A 186 0.73 -17.35 -7.73
CA TYR A 186 -0.05 -16.61 -6.75
C TYR A 186 0.42 -16.90 -5.32
N THR A 187 0.60 -15.86 -4.54
CA THR A 187 0.62 -15.91 -3.08
C THR A 187 -0.84 -15.89 -2.57
N GLU A 188 -1.08 -16.24 -1.31
CA GLU A 188 -2.42 -16.11 -0.73
C GLU A 188 -3.00 -14.70 -0.92
N ALA A 189 -2.19 -13.67 -0.73
CA ALA A 189 -2.62 -12.28 -0.87
C ALA A 189 -2.97 -11.91 -2.31
N SER A 190 -2.12 -12.26 -3.28
CA SER A 190 -2.39 -11.97 -4.69
C SER A 190 -3.56 -12.80 -5.24
N LEU A 191 -3.75 -14.01 -4.71
CA LEU A 191 -4.90 -14.85 -5.04
C LEU A 191 -6.22 -14.22 -4.54
N VAL A 192 -6.26 -13.77 -3.28
CA VAL A 192 -7.45 -13.07 -2.73
C VAL A 192 -7.77 -11.84 -3.56
N ARG A 193 -6.77 -11.03 -3.91
CA ARG A 193 -6.95 -9.88 -4.80
C ARG A 193 -7.53 -10.28 -6.16
N LYS A 194 -7.02 -11.37 -6.73
CA LYS A 194 -7.52 -11.86 -8.03
C LYS A 194 -8.95 -12.37 -7.96
N LEU A 195 -9.31 -13.06 -6.88
CA LEU A 195 -10.69 -13.50 -6.62
C LEU A 195 -11.63 -12.29 -6.50
N GLU A 196 -11.21 -11.23 -5.79
CA GLU A 196 -11.98 -9.98 -5.67
C GLU A 196 -12.18 -9.31 -7.02
N GLU A 197 -11.13 -9.16 -7.83
CA GLU A 197 -11.19 -8.60 -9.18
C GLU A 197 -12.17 -9.35 -10.09
N LEU A 198 -12.23 -10.67 -9.96
CA LEU A 198 -13.13 -11.53 -10.71
C LEU A 198 -14.54 -11.63 -10.12
N GLY A 199 -14.79 -11.03 -8.95
CA GLY A 199 -16.05 -11.10 -8.23
C GLY A 199 -16.35 -12.48 -7.64
N ILE A 200 -15.31 -13.30 -7.42
CA ILE A 200 -15.42 -14.66 -6.86
C ILE A 200 -15.21 -14.59 -5.36
N GLY A 201 -16.17 -15.05 -4.59
CA GLY A 201 -16.13 -15.02 -3.12
C GLY A 201 -16.49 -13.65 -2.53
N ARG A 202 -16.27 -13.52 -1.23
CA ARG A 202 -16.51 -12.31 -0.43
C ARG A 202 -15.52 -12.29 0.75
N PRO A 203 -15.35 -11.18 1.48
CA PRO A 203 -14.47 -11.12 2.65
C PRO A 203 -14.69 -12.24 3.68
N SER A 204 -15.93 -12.72 3.80
CA SER A 204 -16.27 -13.83 4.71
C SER A 204 -15.84 -15.21 4.20
N THR A 205 -15.54 -15.39 2.92
CA THR A 205 -15.26 -16.70 2.28
C THR A 205 -13.85 -16.83 1.73
N TYR A 206 -13.08 -15.77 1.61
CA TYR A 206 -11.72 -15.87 1.03
C TYR A 206 -10.81 -16.84 1.80
N ALA A 207 -10.83 -16.80 3.14
CA ALA A 207 -10.01 -17.70 3.94
C ALA A 207 -10.35 -19.18 3.69
N SER A 208 -11.64 -19.54 3.64
CA SER A 208 -12.07 -20.91 3.37
C SER A 208 -11.78 -21.34 1.93
N ILE A 209 -11.89 -20.44 0.94
CA ILE A 209 -11.54 -20.73 -0.45
C ILE A 209 -10.04 -21.08 -0.53
N VAL A 210 -9.17 -20.23 0.04
CA VAL A 210 -7.72 -20.47 0.01
C VAL A 210 -7.36 -21.79 0.70
N SER A 211 -7.89 -22.06 1.90
CA SER A 211 -7.66 -23.34 2.58
C SER A 211 -8.12 -24.53 1.73
N THR A 212 -9.32 -24.45 1.14
CA THR A 212 -9.85 -25.56 0.30
C THR A 212 -8.97 -25.83 -0.92
N ILE A 213 -8.42 -24.79 -1.56
CA ILE A 213 -7.52 -24.94 -2.71
C ILE A 213 -6.24 -25.68 -2.27
N GLN A 214 -5.67 -25.29 -1.13
CA GLN A 214 -4.47 -25.91 -0.57
C GLN A 214 -4.71 -27.36 -0.13
N ASP A 215 -5.82 -27.62 0.59
CA ASP A 215 -6.19 -28.96 1.05
C ASP A 215 -6.46 -29.95 -0.08
N ARG A 216 -6.85 -29.44 -1.25
CA ARG A 216 -7.11 -30.25 -2.46
C ARG A 216 -5.93 -30.29 -3.44
N GLU A 217 -4.81 -29.67 -3.09
CA GLU A 217 -3.56 -29.66 -3.88
C GLU A 217 -3.75 -29.09 -5.33
N TYR A 218 -4.59 -28.06 -5.47
CA TYR A 218 -4.81 -27.40 -6.76
C TYR A 218 -3.70 -26.37 -7.07
#